data_91aede0b2c32a5d5b3d617e1225b9d1c
#
_entry.id   91aede0b2c32a5d5b3d617e1225b9d1c
#
_cell.length_a   1.000
_cell.length_b   1.000
_cell.length_c   1.000
_cell.angle_alpha   90.00
_cell.angle_beta   90.00
_cell.angle_gamma   90.00
#
_symmetry.space_group_name_H-M   'P 1'
#
loop_
_entity.id
_entity.type
_entity.pdbx_description
1 polymer ?
#
loop_
_entity_poly.entity_id
_entity_poly.type
_entity_poly.pdbx_seq_one_letter_code
_entity_poly.pdbx_strand_id
1 'polypeptide(L)'
;MLTGKSLTGQVAIVTGASRGIGKAVAQALAAEGATVIINYNGSAEAAEAVATDIRSQGGMAEAVKCNVADFAESEAFVKAVTGKYGRVDILVNNAGITRDNLIVRMTEEEFNAVLDTNLKGAFHMIRHLTKTFMKQRY
;
A
#
# COMPACT_ATOMS: atom_id res chain seq x y z
N MET A 1 -17.96 -12.04 15.33
CA MET A 1 -18.10 -11.70 13.92
C MET A 1 -18.69 -10.31 13.74
N LEU A 2 -18.12 -9.55 12.86
CA LEU A 2 -18.60 -8.22 12.56
C LEU A 2 -19.90 -8.31 11.75
N THR A 3 -20.93 -7.65 12.20
CA THR A 3 -22.25 -7.66 11.53
C THR A 3 -22.49 -6.41 10.69
N GLY A 4 -21.57 -5.46 10.69
CA GLY A 4 -21.63 -4.24 9.90
C GLY A 4 -20.26 -3.89 9.35
N LYS A 5 -20.19 -2.79 8.61
CA LYS A 5 -18.92 -2.31 8.04
C LYS A 5 -18.19 -1.42 9.04
N SER A 6 -17.22 -2.01 9.72
CA SER A 6 -16.46 -1.39 10.82
C SER A 6 -15.55 -0.25 10.40
N LEU A 7 -15.16 -0.21 9.12
CA LEU A 7 -14.15 0.73 8.62
C LEU A 7 -14.75 1.80 7.69
N THR A 8 -16.07 1.94 7.69
CA THR A 8 -16.73 2.97 6.87
C THR A 8 -16.16 4.36 7.19
N GLY A 9 -15.78 5.09 6.15
CA GLY A 9 -15.20 6.42 6.27
C GLY A 9 -13.70 6.44 6.50
N GLN A 10 -13.07 5.29 6.70
CA GLN A 10 -11.62 5.20 6.85
C GLN A 10 -10.93 4.99 5.51
N VAL A 11 -9.70 5.45 5.42
CA VAL A 11 -8.86 5.32 4.23
C VAL A 11 -7.64 4.46 4.55
N ALA A 12 -7.44 3.44 3.76
CA ALA A 12 -6.34 2.49 3.92
C ALA A 12 -5.41 2.54 2.70
N ILE A 13 -4.11 2.54 2.95
CA ILE A 13 -3.09 2.36 1.92
C ILE A 13 -2.53 0.95 2.11
N VAL A 14 -2.56 0.15 1.05
CA VAL A 14 -1.92 -1.17 1.03
C VAL A 14 -0.84 -1.15 -0.03
N THR A 15 0.42 -1.23 0.38
CA THR A 15 1.52 -1.24 -0.58
C THR A 15 1.68 -2.64 -1.18
N GLY A 16 2.07 -2.68 -2.47
CA GLY A 16 2.23 -3.94 -3.16
C GLY A 16 0.94 -4.76 -3.28
N ALA A 17 -0.19 -4.09 -3.50
CA ALA A 17 -1.51 -4.72 -3.41
C ALA A 17 -2.06 -5.24 -4.75
N SER A 18 -1.25 -5.30 -5.79
CA SER A 18 -1.72 -5.76 -7.11
C SER A 18 -1.96 -7.28 -7.17
N ARG A 19 -1.45 -8.02 -6.23
CA ARG A 19 -1.56 -9.49 -6.20
C ARG A 19 -1.23 -10.04 -4.81
N GLY A 20 -1.41 -11.36 -4.66
CA GLY A 20 -0.99 -12.10 -3.47
C GLY A 20 -1.66 -11.65 -2.19
N ILE A 21 -0.89 -11.60 -1.13
CA ILE A 21 -1.37 -11.26 0.22
C ILE A 21 -1.91 -9.83 0.25
N GLY A 22 -1.22 -8.89 -0.38
CA GLY A 22 -1.65 -7.50 -0.43
C GLY A 22 -3.01 -7.32 -1.10
N LYS A 23 -3.25 -8.05 -2.19
CA LYS A 23 -4.56 -8.07 -2.86
C LYS A 23 -5.65 -8.57 -1.92
N ALA A 24 -5.40 -9.67 -1.22
CA ALA A 24 -6.37 -10.25 -0.29
C ALA A 24 -6.67 -9.30 0.87
N VAL A 25 -5.66 -8.64 1.42
CA VAL A 25 -5.81 -7.65 2.48
C VAL A 25 -6.64 -6.46 1.98
N ALA A 26 -6.34 -5.94 0.79
CA ALA A 26 -7.07 -4.84 0.21
C ALA A 26 -8.56 -5.17 0.03
N GLN A 27 -8.86 -6.35 -0.47
CA GLN A 27 -10.23 -6.82 -0.64
C GLN A 27 -10.96 -6.93 0.70
N ALA A 28 -10.29 -7.45 1.72
CA ALA A 28 -10.87 -7.59 3.06
C ALA A 28 -11.17 -6.22 3.70
N LEU A 29 -10.24 -5.26 3.59
CA LEU A 29 -10.45 -3.92 4.11
C LEU A 29 -11.60 -3.21 3.40
N ALA A 30 -11.69 -3.36 2.08
CA ALA A 30 -12.78 -2.77 1.30
C ALA A 30 -14.13 -3.38 1.68
N ALA A 31 -14.18 -4.68 1.93
CA ALA A 31 -15.40 -5.37 2.36
C ALA A 31 -15.91 -4.83 3.71
N GLU A 32 -15.00 -4.34 4.58
CA GLU A 32 -15.35 -3.72 5.85
C GLU A 32 -15.69 -2.22 5.71
N GLY A 33 -15.71 -1.68 4.51
CA GLY A 33 -16.13 -0.31 4.24
C GLY A 33 -15.02 0.72 4.06
N ALA A 34 -13.76 0.33 4.16
CA ALA A 34 -12.66 1.26 3.94
C ALA A 34 -12.55 1.65 2.46
N THR A 35 -12.12 2.87 2.21
CA THR A 35 -11.60 3.27 0.90
C THR A 35 -10.16 2.79 0.82
N VAL A 36 -9.84 1.97 -0.17
CA VAL A 36 -8.53 1.32 -0.26
C VAL A 36 -7.72 1.86 -1.42
N ILE A 37 -6.51 2.32 -1.11
CA ILE A 37 -5.55 2.74 -2.12
C ILE A 37 -4.67 1.54 -2.43
N ILE A 38 -4.78 1.04 -3.66
CA ILE A 38 -4.02 -0.08 -4.18
C ILE A 38 -2.70 0.46 -4.74
N ASN A 39 -1.67 0.42 -3.94
CA ASN A 39 -0.35 0.84 -4.41
C ASN A 39 0.30 -0.27 -5.21
N TYR A 40 0.91 0.11 -6.32
CA TYR A 40 1.70 -0.80 -7.15
C TYR A 40 2.94 -0.08 -7.70
N ASN A 41 3.93 -0.84 -8.10
CA ASN A 41 5.09 -0.30 -8.79
C ASN A 41 5.26 -0.91 -10.20
N GLY A 42 4.95 -2.18 -10.34
CA GLY A 42 5.17 -2.92 -11.59
C GLY A 42 3.97 -2.92 -12.52
N SER A 43 2.93 -3.66 -12.20
CA SER A 43 1.83 -3.94 -13.11
C SER A 43 0.61 -3.07 -12.85
N ALA A 44 0.42 -2.05 -13.69
CA ALA A 44 -0.76 -1.21 -13.66
C ALA A 44 -2.03 -2.03 -13.94
N GLU A 45 -1.96 -2.95 -14.89
CA GLU A 45 -3.10 -3.80 -15.27
C GLU A 45 -3.59 -4.64 -14.09
N ALA A 46 -2.67 -5.30 -13.38
CA ALA A 46 -3.04 -6.11 -12.23
C ALA A 46 -3.64 -5.27 -11.10
N ALA A 47 -3.07 -4.09 -10.84
CA ALA A 47 -3.58 -3.18 -9.81
C ALA A 47 -4.97 -2.64 -10.15
N GLU A 48 -5.17 -2.24 -11.40
CA GLU A 48 -6.48 -1.77 -11.87
C GLU A 48 -7.54 -2.88 -11.83
N ALA A 49 -7.14 -4.12 -12.09
CA ALA A 49 -8.05 -5.27 -11.97
C ALA A 49 -8.53 -5.43 -10.53
N VAL A 50 -7.64 -5.28 -9.54
CA VAL A 50 -8.01 -5.35 -8.13
C VAL A 50 -8.97 -4.21 -7.76
N ALA A 51 -8.67 -2.99 -8.18
CA ALA A 51 -9.52 -1.84 -7.90
C ALA A 51 -10.91 -2.00 -8.54
N THR A 52 -10.95 -2.46 -9.78
CA THR A 52 -12.21 -2.71 -10.49
C THR A 52 -13.05 -3.79 -9.80
N ASP A 53 -12.41 -4.86 -9.36
CA ASP A 53 -13.09 -5.94 -8.64
C ASP A 53 -13.71 -5.42 -7.33
N ILE A 54 -12.97 -4.64 -6.57
CA ILE A 54 -13.49 -4.03 -5.34
C ILE A 54 -14.69 -3.12 -5.65
N ARG A 55 -14.57 -2.27 -6.66
CA ARG A 55 -15.67 -1.38 -7.05
C ARG A 55 -16.91 -2.15 -7.52
N SER A 56 -16.71 -3.25 -8.23
CA SER A 56 -17.82 -4.08 -8.72
C SER A 56 -18.62 -4.73 -7.58
N GLN A 57 -18.00 -4.89 -6.42
CA GLN A 57 -18.63 -5.42 -5.23
C GLN A 57 -19.19 -4.34 -4.30
N GLY A 58 -19.25 -3.11 -4.77
CA GLY A 58 -19.78 -1.98 -4.00
C GLY A 58 -18.78 -1.27 -3.11
N GLY A 59 -17.51 -1.67 -3.15
CA GLY A 59 -16.44 -1.04 -2.38
C GLY A 59 -15.84 0.17 -3.09
N MET A 60 -14.91 0.82 -2.42
CA MET A 60 -14.18 1.98 -2.95
C MET A 60 -12.69 1.67 -3.00
N ALA A 61 -12.10 1.83 -4.17
CA ALA A 61 -10.67 1.60 -4.36
C ALA A 61 -10.12 2.43 -5.52
N GLU A 62 -8.84 2.74 -5.41
CA GLU A 62 -8.10 3.46 -6.45
C GLU A 62 -6.71 2.85 -6.54
N ALA A 63 -6.24 2.56 -7.75
CA ALA A 63 -4.89 2.09 -7.99
C ALA A 63 -3.96 3.28 -8.23
N VAL A 64 -2.84 3.33 -7.51
CA VAL A 64 -1.87 4.43 -7.62
C VAL A 64 -0.46 3.87 -7.69
N LYS A 65 0.27 4.29 -8.72
CA LYS A 65 1.66 3.88 -8.90
C LYS A 65 2.57 4.66 -7.95
N CYS A 66 3.44 3.94 -7.25
CA CYS A 66 4.49 4.53 -6.45
C CYS A 66 5.56 3.49 -6.13
N ASN A 67 6.82 3.86 -6.36
CA ASN A 67 7.94 3.08 -5.88
C ASN A 67 8.24 3.52 -4.45
N VAL A 68 7.87 2.71 -3.46
CA VAL A 68 8.06 3.05 -2.04
C VAL A 68 9.52 3.09 -1.61
N ALA A 69 10.42 2.50 -2.41
CA ALA A 69 11.87 2.58 -2.17
C ALA A 69 12.43 3.99 -2.46
N ASP A 70 11.70 4.80 -3.20
CA ASP A 70 12.07 6.18 -3.49
C ASP A 70 11.43 7.12 -2.47
N PHE A 71 12.26 7.85 -1.72
CA PHE A 71 11.78 8.72 -0.65
C PHE A 71 10.88 9.86 -1.17
N ALA A 72 11.32 10.53 -2.22
CA ALA A 72 10.58 11.67 -2.78
C ALA A 72 9.27 11.23 -3.43
N GLU A 73 9.29 10.13 -4.16
CA GLU A 73 8.10 9.58 -4.80
C GLU A 73 7.07 9.12 -3.78
N SER A 74 7.50 8.44 -2.73
CA SER A 74 6.60 8.00 -1.66
C SER A 74 6.03 9.18 -0.87
N GLU A 75 6.80 10.25 -0.67
CA GLU A 75 6.28 11.47 -0.06
C GLU A 75 5.19 12.10 -0.91
N ALA A 76 5.42 12.24 -2.22
CA ALA A 76 4.43 12.77 -3.14
C ALA A 76 3.16 11.92 -3.17
N PHE A 77 3.31 10.60 -3.13
CA PHE A 77 2.20 9.67 -3.07
C PHE A 77 1.34 9.89 -1.82
N VAL A 78 1.94 9.96 -0.65
CA VAL A 78 1.22 10.19 0.61
C VAL A 78 0.51 11.55 0.58
N LYS A 79 1.18 12.60 0.09
CA LYS A 79 0.57 13.92 -0.02
C LYS A 79 -0.62 13.92 -0.97
N ALA A 80 -0.54 13.21 -2.08
CA ALA A 80 -1.65 13.09 -3.04
C ALA A 80 -2.85 12.39 -2.40
N VAL A 81 -2.64 11.31 -1.68
CA VAL A 81 -3.71 10.57 -1.02
C VAL A 81 -4.35 11.41 0.09
N THR A 82 -3.55 12.01 0.97
CA THR A 82 -4.08 12.84 2.05
C THR A 82 -4.79 14.08 1.51
N GLY A 83 -4.31 14.65 0.41
CA GLY A 83 -4.97 15.78 -0.25
C GLY A 83 -6.32 15.43 -0.85
N LYS A 84 -6.43 14.24 -1.45
CA LYS A 84 -7.67 13.79 -2.10
C LYS A 84 -8.72 13.32 -1.12
N TYR A 85 -8.33 12.55 -0.10
CA TYR A 85 -9.27 11.90 0.82
C TYR A 85 -9.38 12.59 2.18
N GLY A 86 -8.46 13.50 2.48
CA GLY A 86 -8.46 14.25 3.74
C GLY A 86 -7.95 13.49 4.95
N ARG A 87 -7.69 12.20 4.80
CA ARG A 87 -7.24 11.34 5.91
C ARG A 87 -6.56 10.08 5.40
N VAL A 88 -5.77 9.47 6.23
CA VAL A 88 -5.29 8.09 6.07
C VAL A 88 -5.29 7.47 7.47
N ASP A 89 -5.95 6.34 7.61
CA ASP A 89 -6.15 5.70 8.91
C ASP A 89 -5.37 4.41 9.07
N ILE A 90 -5.12 3.72 7.96
CA ILE A 90 -4.53 2.40 7.97
C ILE A 90 -3.40 2.35 6.93
N LEU A 91 -2.27 1.85 7.34
CA LEU A 91 -1.16 1.54 6.44
C LEU A 91 -0.80 0.07 6.58
N VAL A 92 -0.84 -0.66 5.46
CA VAL A 92 -0.37 -2.04 5.40
C VAL A 92 0.88 -2.08 4.54
N ASN A 93 2.02 -2.27 5.17
CA ASN A 93 3.31 -2.38 4.49
C ASN A 93 3.49 -3.80 3.99
N ASN A 94 3.03 -4.05 2.76
CA ASN A 94 3.12 -5.35 2.10
C ASN A 94 4.08 -5.37 0.91
N ALA A 95 4.46 -4.21 0.38
CA ALA A 95 5.38 -4.16 -0.74
C ALA A 95 6.70 -4.84 -0.38
N GLY A 96 7.14 -5.73 -1.25
CA GLY A 96 8.37 -6.45 -1.06
C GLY A 96 8.78 -7.13 -2.35
N ILE A 97 10.06 -7.40 -2.47
CA ILE A 97 10.63 -8.16 -3.57
C ILE A 97 11.53 -9.24 -3.01
N THR A 98 11.77 -10.27 -3.82
CA THR A 98 12.76 -11.31 -3.53
C THR A 98 13.80 -11.31 -4.63
N ARG A 99 15.02 -11.67 -4.25
CA ARG A 99 16.14 -11.89 -5.19
C ARG A 99 16.87 -13.13 -4.70
N ASP A 100 16.24 -14.27 -5.01
CA ASP A 100 16.76 -15.57 -4.55
C ASP A 100 18.04 -15.93 -5.28
N ASN A 101 19.10 -16.14 -4.50
CA ASN A 101 20.40 -16.56 -5.03
C ASN A 101 21.22 -17.17 -3.90
N LEU A 102 22.18 -18.00 -4.25
CA LEU A 102 23.17 -18.46 -3.28
C LEU A 102 23.98 -17.29 -2.78
N ILE A 103 24.25 -17.24 -1.49
CA ILE A 103 24.93 -16.09 -0.88
C ILE A 103 26.27 -15.78 -1.56
N VAL A 104 26.99 -16.81 -2.00
CA VAL A 104 28.27 -16.64 -2.69
C VAL A 104 28.14 -15.98 -4.08
N ARG A 105 26.94 -15.99 -4.65
CA ARG A 105 26.63 -15.41 -5.96
C ARG A 105 25.78 -14.15 -5.87
N MET A 106 25.27 -13.85 -4.69
CA MET A 106 24.40 -12.68 -4.49
C MET A 106 25.22 -11.40 -4.68
N THR A 107 24.73 -10.52 -5.53
CA THR A 107 25.35 -9.22 -5.75
C THR A 107 24.93 -8.22 -4.68
N GLU A 108 25.75 -7.18 -4.48
CA GLU A 108 25.38 -6.08 -3.60
C GLU A 108 24.11 -5.38 -4.09
N GLU A 109 23.92 -5.30 -5.41
CA GLU A 109 22.71 -4.71 -6.02
C GLU A 109 21.46 -5.52 -5.67
N GLU A 110 21.54 -6.86 -5.70
CA GLU A 110 20.43 -7.73 -5.30
C GLU A 110 20.09 -7.54 -3.82
N PHE A 111 21.10 -7.49 -2.97
CA PHE A 111 20.93 -7.27 -1.54
C PHE A 111 20.30 -5.90 -1.27
N ASN A 112 20.86 -4.85 -1.89
CA ASN A 112 20.35 -3.49 -1.74
C ASN A 112 18.91 -3.35 -2.26
N ALA A 113 18.58 -3.98 -3.38
CA ALA A 113 17.23 -3.93 -3.94
C ALA A 113 16.19 -4.47 -2.95
N VAL A 114 16.51 -5.56 -2.26
CA VAL A 114 15.62 -6.14 -1.24
C VAL A 114 15.48 -5.20 -0.03
N LEU A 115 16.60 -4.67 0.47
CA LEU A 115 16.58 -3.73 1.60
C LEU A 115 15.84 -2.44 1.25
N ASP A 116 16.07 -1.90 0.06
CA ASP A 116 15.45 -0.64 -0.35
C ASP A 116 13.93 -0.76 -0.48
N THR A 117 13.44 -1.88 -0.99
CA THR A 117 12.00 -2.08 -1.11
C THR A 117 11.38 -2.56 0.20
N ASN A 118 11.95 -3.61 0.80
CA ASN A 118 11.29 -4.28 1.93
C ASN A 118 11.44 -3.52 3.25
N LEU A 119 12.57 -2.89 3.48
CA LEU A 119 12.85 -2.18 4.73
C LEU A 119 12.72 -0.66 4.58
N LYS A 120 13.46 -0.05 3.66
CA LYS A 120 13.39 1.39 3.47
C LYS A 120 12.03 1.85 2.97
N GLY A 121 11.37 1.06 2.10
CA GLY A 121 10.03 1.37 1.63
C GLY A 121 9.04 1.46 2.79
N ALA A 122 9.08 0.51 3.71
CA ALA A 122 8.24 0.54 4.90
C ALA A 122 8.56 1.74 5.78
N PHE A 123 9.84 2.04 5.98
CA PHE A 123 10.28 3.22 6.72
C PHE A 123 9.75 4.51 6.10
N HIS A 124 9.88 4.65 4.78
CA HIS A 124 9.39 5.84 4.07
C HIS A 124 7.90 6.07 4.31
N MET A 125 7.10 5.03 4.16
CA MET A 125 5.65 5.14 4.33
C MET A 125 5.27 5.50 5.77
N ILE A 126 5.88 4.87 6.75
CA ILE A 126 5.66 5.19 8.16
C ILE A 126 6.08 6.63 8.44
N ARG A 127 7.25 7.03 7.96
CA ARG A 127 7.79 8.37 8.14
C ARG A 127 6.84 9.44 7.60
N HIS A 128 6.33 9.23 6.37
CA HIS A 128 5.45 10.20 5.73
C HIS A 128 4.06 10.27 6.37
N LEU A 129 3.58 9.18 6.97
CA LEU A 129 2.25 9.12 7.59
C LEU A 129 2.23 9.41 9.09
N THR A 130 3.38 9.39 9.75
CA THR A 130 3.44 9.57 11.22
C THR A 130 2.72 10.83 11.67
N LYS A 131 3.00 11.96 11.02
CA LYS A 131 2.39 13.24 11.39
C LYS A 131 0.87 13.22 11.19
N THR A 132 0.44 12.61 10.11
CA THR A 132 -0.98 12.45 9.81
C THR A 132 -1.68 11.63 10.88
N PHE A 133 -1.10 10.49 11.25
CA PHE A 133 -1.65 9.63 12.29
C PHE A 133 -1.70 10.33 13.65
N MET A 134 -0.65 11.07 13.99
CA MET A 134 -0.62 11.83 15.24
C MET A 134 -1.69 12.92 15.30
N LYS A 135 -1.95 13.58 14.18
CA LYS A 135 -2.98 14.63 14.11
C LYS A 135 -4.40 14.06 14.21
N GLN A 136 -4.62 12.88 13.69
CA GLN A 136 -5.93 12.23 13.67
C GLN A 136 -6.36 11.73 15.06
N ARG A 137 -5.41 11.33 15.90
CA ARG A 137 -5.63 10.99 17.32
C ARG A 137 -6.70 9.92 17.60
N TYR A 138 -6.71 8.85 16.81
CA TYR A 138 -7.63 7.77 17.18
C TYR A 138 -7.12 6.41 16.73
#